data_965f3c251c4236d79caccf712bc96fb0
#
_entry.id   965f3c251c4236d79caccf712bc96fb0
#
_cell.length_a   1.000
_cell.length_b   1.000
_cell.length_c   1.000
_cell.angle_alpha   90.00
_cell.angle_beta   90.00
_cell.angle_gamma   90.00
#
_symmetry.space_group_name_H-M   'P 1'
#
loop_
_entity.id
_entity.type
_entity.pdbx_description
1 polymer ?
#
loop_
_entity_poly.entity_id
_entity_poly.type
_entity_poly.pdbx_seq_one_letter_code
_entity_poly.pdbx_strand_id
1 'polypeptide(L)'
;MENKLKIAAKHLDFFYGDFHALHDISMDYQTNYVTALIGPSGCGKSTLLRCMNRMNDLISYSRVEGEMLLDGRNIYDAHVDVVTLRRHIGMVFQKPNPFPKSIFENIAYGLRVNGIKDKAYIAEQVEKSLKGAALWEEVKERLKESALGLSGGQQQRLCIARAMAVEPDVLLMDEPCSALDPIATQKIEELIHQLKKTYTIIIVTHNMQQAARVSDVTAFFYLGKLIEMGETDTLFTRPKVQQTEDYITGRFG
;
A
#
# COMPACT_ATOMS: atom_id res chain seq x y z
N MET A 1 1.27 18.61 17.02
CA MET A 1 1.46 17.18 17.36
C MET A 1 2.78 16.79 16.74
N GLU A 2 3.72 16.22 17.49
CA GLU A 2 4.94 15.68 16.91
C GLU A 2 4.56 14.59 15.91
N ASN A 3 5.01 14.72 14.66
CA ASN A 3 4.78 13.73 13.61
C ASN A 3 5.52 12.45 13.99
N LYS A 4 4.80 11.48 14.53
CA LYS A 4 5.37 10.20 14.94
C LYS A 4 5.77 9.40 13.72
N LEU A 5 7.01 8.92 13.70
CA LEU A 5 7.53 8.05 12.64
C LEU A 5 6.89 6.66 12.76
N LYS A 6 6.35 6.13 11.66
CA LYS A 6 5.72 4.80 11.61
C LYS A 6 6.63 3.77 10.98
N ILE A 7 7.14 4.05 9.77
CA ILE A 7 8.10 3.21 9.07
C ILE A 7 9.34 4.04 8.73
N ALA A 8 10.53 3.43 8.76
CA ALA A 8 11.75 4.01 8.25
C ALA A 8 12.57 2.96 7.51
N ALA A 9 13.06 3.32 6.34
CA ALA A 9 14.14 2.60 5.65
C ALA A 9 15.46 3.32 5.97
N LYS A 10 16.51 2.57 6.33
CA LYS A 10 17.85 3.11 6.60
C LYS A 10 18.89 2.32 5.84
N HIS A 11 19.53 2.99 4.91
CA HIS A 11 20.57 2.40 4.06
C HIS A 11 20.12 1.05 3.48
N LEU A 12 18.85 1.00 3.00
CA LEU A 12 18.25 -0.23 2.51
C LEU A 12 18.72 -0.51 1.09
N ASP A 13 19.40 -1.62 0.91
CA ASP A 13 19.73 -2.23 -0.36
C ASP A 13 18.89 -3.48 -0.58
N PHE A 14 18.51 -3.74 -1.83
CA PHE A 14 17.76 -4.93 -2.17
C PHE A 14 18.30 -5.57 -3.45
N PHE A 15 18.44 -6.90 -3.43
CA PHE A 15 19.02 -7.67 -4.52
C PHE A 15 18.08 -8.81 -4.95
N TYR A 16 17.98 -9.02 -6.26
CA TYR A 16 17.48 -10.24 -6.89
C TYR A 16 18.65 -11.04 -7.45
N GLY A 17 19.17 -12.02 -6.70
CA GLY A 17 20.45 -12.65 -7.02
C GLY A 17 21.57 -11.61 -7.09
N ASP A 18 22.22 -11.48 -8.25
CA ASP A 18 23.27 -10.49 -8.48
C ASP A 18 22.75 -9.11 -8.91
N PHE A 19 21.45 -9.01 -9.24
CA PHE A 19 20.87 -7.74 -9.67
C PHE A 19 20.55 -6.85 -8.47
N HIS A 20 21.24 -5.72 -8.35
CA HIS A 20 21.02 -4.71 -7.32
C HIS A 20 19.83 -3.82 -7.70
N ALA A 21 18.67 -4.05 -7.09
CA ALA A 21 17.40 -3.46 -7.47
C ALA A 21 17.04 -2.18 -6.70
N LEU A 22 17.51 -2.03 -5.46
CA LEU A 22 17.38 -0.81 -4.66
C LEU A 22 18.75 -0.45 -4.09
N HIS A 23 19.11 0.83 -4.18
CA HIS A 23 20.42 1.36 -3.85
C HIS A 23 20.35 2.36 -2.71
N ASP A 24 20.81 2.01 -1.51
CA ASP A 24 20.98 2.89 -0.35
C ASP A 24 19.71 3.74 -0.04
N ILE A 25 18.56 3.11 0.02
CA ILE A 25 17.30 3.81 0.26
C ILE A 25 17.20 4.20 1.74
N SER A 26 17.12 5.51 2.00
CA SER A 26 16.85 6.06 3.32
C SER A 26 15.64 6.98 3.26
N MET A 27 14.53 6.58 3.93
CA MET A 27 13.22 7.25 3.88
C MET A 27 12.46 7.06 5.18
N ASP A 28 11.76 8.12 5.57
CA ASP A 28 10.88 8.15 6.74
C ASP A 28 9.42 8.28 6.33
N TYR A 29 8.54 7.49 6.94
CA TYR A 29 7.09 7.50 6.70
C TYR A 29 6.37 7.87 8.00
N GLN A 30 5.64 8.97 7.95
CA GLN A 30 4.95 9.52 9.11
C GLN A 30 3.61 8.82 9.35
N THR A 31 3.23 8.69 10.63
CA THR A 31 1.93 8.11 11.02
C THR A 31 0.78 8.94 10.44
N ASN A 32 -0.20 8.24 9.85
CA ASN A 32 -1.42 8.82 9.27
C ASN A 32 -1.16 9.81 8.11
N TYR A 33 -0.04 9.64 7.41
CA TYR A 33 0.26 10.31 6.16
C TYR A 33 0.06 9.36 4.98
N VAL A 34 -0.23 9.92 3.82
CA VAL A 34 -0.16 9.23 2.53
C VAL A 34 1.16 9.60 1.87
N THR A 35 2.03 8.60 1.67
CA THR A 35 3.27 8.77 0.92
C THR A 35 3.13 8.09 -0.45
N ALA A 36 3.25 8.86 -1.53
CA ALA A 36 3.27 8.34 -2.88
C ALA A 36 4.69 8.04 -3.35
N LEU A 37 4.91 6.87 -3.93
CA LEU A 37 6.13 6.49 -4.63
C LEU A 37 5.85 6.59 -6.14
N ILE A 38 6.53 7.53 -6.82
CA ILE A 38 6.40 7.77 -8.27
C ILE A 38 7.70 7.46 -9.00
N GLY A 39 7.64 7.27 -10.31
CA GLY A 39 8.80 7.01 -11.17
C GLY A 39 8.47 6.03 -12.29
N PRO A 40 9.38 5.83 -13.27
CA PRO A 40 9.19 4.92 -14.39
C PRO A 40 8.92 3.48 -13.96
N SER A 41 8.32 2.69 -14.86
CA SER A 41 8.16 1.25 -14.63
C SER A 41 9.51 0.58 -14.43
N GLY A 42 9.59 -0.38 -13.49
CA GLY A 42 10.83 -1.11 -13.20
C GLY A 42 11.87 -0.36 -12.34
N CYS A 43 11.61 0.87 -11.88
CA CYS A 43 12.57 1.62 -11.05
C CYS A 43 12.63 1.22 -9.57
N GLY A 44 11.98 0.12 -9.15
CA GLY A 44 12.10 -0.44 -7.79
C GLY A 44 10.98 -0.09 -6.80
N LYS A 45 9.98 0.73 -7.15
CA LYS A 45 8.89 1.16 -6.23
C LYS A 45 8.14 0.00 -5.58
N SER A 46 7.64 -0.94 -6.37
CA SER A 46 6.92 -2.12 -5.86
C SER A 46 7.86 -3.07 -5.10
N THR A 47 9.15 -3.10 -5.45
CA THR A 47 10.16 -3.83 -4.68
C THR A 47 10.30 -3.24 -3.29
N LEU A 48 10.45 -1.91 -3.16
CA LEU A 48 10.51 -1.22 -1.87
C LEU A 48 9.23 -1.41 -1.06
N LEU A 49 8.06 -1.28 -1.71
CA LEU A 49 6.77 -1.50 -1.07
C LEU A 49 6.69 -2.90 -0.44
N ARG A 50 7.14 -3.93 -1.17
CA ARG A 50 7.15 -5.33 -0.71
C ARG A 50 8.23 -5.62 0.33
N CYS A 51 9.29 -4.80 0.45
CA CYS A 51 10.23 -4.88 1.55
C CYS A 51 9.55 -4.54 2.89
N MET A 52 8.60 -3.60 2.92
CA MET A 52 7.95 -3.16 4.16
C MET A 52 7.13 -4.24 4.86
N ASN A 53 6.62 -5.24 4.12
CA ASN A 53 5.86 -6.38 4.69
C ASN A 53 6.53 -7.74 4.45
N ARG A 54 7.79 -7.73 4.03
CA ARG A 54 8.58 -8.93 3.77
C ARG A 54 7.95 -9.87 2.71
N MET A 55 7.14 -9.33 1.78
CA MET A 55 6.60 -10.13 0.67
C MET A 55 7.70 -10.63 -0.28
N ASN A 56 8.83 -9.93 -0.35
CA ASN A 56 9.98 -10.34 -1.15
C ASN A 56 10.67 -11.62 -0.62
N ASP A 57 10.45 -12.00 0.64
CA ASP A 57 10.95 -13.27 1.22
C ASP A 57 10.40 -14.51 0.48
N LEU A 58 9.31 -14.36 -0.28
CA LEU A 58 8.77 -15.42 -1.14
C LEU A 58 9.65 -15.71 -2.37
N ILE A 59 10.63 -14.86 -2.64
CA ILE A 59 11.57 -14.98 -3.75
C ILE A 59 12.88 -15.50 -3.19
N SER A 60 13.18 -16.78 -3.41
CA SER A 60 14.27 -17.52 -2.76
C SER A 60 15.68 -16.95 -3.00
N TYR A 61 15.86 -16.19 -4.08
CA TYR A 61 17.12 -15.54 -4.44
C TYR A 61 17.14 -14.04 -4.10
N SER A 62 16.19 -13.55 -3.27
CA SER A 62 16.19 -12.16 -2.82
C SER A 62 17.02 -11.97 -1.56
N ARG A 63 17.65 -10.81 -1.43
CA ARG A 63 18.46 -10.41 -0.28
C ARG A 63 18.23 -8.94 0.04
N VAL A 64 18.10 -8.64 1.33
CA VAL A 64 17.98 -7.28 1.88
C VAL A 64 19.21 -6.98 2.74
N GLU A 65 19.77 -5.79 2.60
CA GLU A 65 20.79 -5.23 3.48
C GLU A 65 20.29 -3.89 4.03
N GLY A 66 20.85 -3.41 5.15
CA GLY A 66 20.34 -2.24 5.86
C GLY A 66 19.17 -2.55 6.78
N GLU A 67 18.35 -1.55 7.08
CA GLU A 67 17.25 -1.67 8.03
C GLU A 67 15.92 -1.20 7.45
N MET A 68 14.85 -1.92 7.78
CA MET A 68 13.47 -1.47 7.62
C MET A 68 12.79 -1.51 9.00
N LEU A 69 12.46 -0.35 9.52
CA LEU A 69 11.93 -0.20 10.87
C LEU A 69 10.42 0.00 10.84
N LEU A 70 9.69 -0.71 11.69
CA LEU A 70 8.29 -0.45 12.04
C LEU A 70 8.24 -0.06 13.52
N ASP A 71 7.75 1.14 13.83
CA ASP A 71 7.76 1.69 15.20
C ASP A 71 9.14 1.55 15.89
N GLY A 72 10.22 1.78 15.12
CA GLY A 72 11.60 1.73 15.60
C GLY A 72 12.22 0.34 15.75
N ARG A 73 11.51 -0.74 15.38
CA ARG A 73 12.03 -2.12 15.41
C ARG A 73 12.30 -2.63 14.01
N ASN A 74 13.49 -3.20 13.81
CA ASN A 74 13.84 -3.75 12.50
C ASN A 74 13.00 -5.00 12.17
N ILE A 75 12.21 -4.92 11.09
CA ILE A 75 11.32 -6.03 10.69
C ILE A 75 12.08 -7.22 10.09
N TYR A 76 13.38 -7.08 9.79
CA TYR A 76 14.24 -8.16 9.29
C TYR A 76 15.03 -8.87 10.38
N ASP A 77 14.85 -8.49 11.67
CA ASP A 77 15.46 -9.23 12.79
C ASP A 77 14.98 -10.67 12.82
N ALA A 78 15.88 -11.59 13.21
CA ALA A 78 15.65 -13.04 13.15
C ALA A 78 14.43 -13.53 13.99
N HIS A 79 14.02 -12.74 15.00
CA HIS A 79 12.92 -13.09 15.90
C HIS A 79 11.56 -12.51 15.46
N VAL A 80 11.50 -11.78 14.34
CA VAL A 80 10.25 -11.19 13.88
C VAL A 80 9.36 -12.26 13.26
N ASP A 81 8.18 -12.45 13.85
CA ASP A 81 7.14 -13.27 13.24
C ASP A 81 6.50 -12.53 12.04
N VAL A 82 6.75 -13.07 10.84
CA VAL A 82 6.29 -12.49 9.57
C VAL A 82 4.76 -12.52 9.46
N VAL A 83 4.08 -13.48 10.10
CA VAL A 83 2.62 -13.55 10.08
C VAL A 83 2.03 -12.37 10.87
N THR A 84 2.55 -12.14 12.06
CA THR A 84 2.19 -10.97 12.89
C THR A 84 2.55 -9.67 12.19
N LEU A 85 3.73 -9.56 11.57
CA LEU A 85 4.11 -8.37 10.81
C LEU A 85 3.09 -8.05 9.72
N ARG A 86 2.68 -9.04 8.91
CA ARG A 86 1.71 -8.87 7.82
C ARG A 86 0.29 -8.57 8.30
N ARG A 87 -0.01 -8.79 9.57
CA ARG A 87 -1.25 -8.31 10.20
C ARG A 87 -1.19 -6.80 10.42
N HIS A 88 -0.03 -6.27 10.84
CA HIS A 88 0.18 -4.82 11.06
C HIS A 88 0.36 -4.05 9.75
N ILE A 89 0.82 -4.70 8.68
CA ILE A 89 1.08 -4.07 7.38
C ILE A 89 0.27 -4.79 6.30
N GLY A 90 -0.94 -4.28 6.06
CA GLY A 90 -1.83 -4.79 5.01
C GLY A 90 -1.36 -4.39 3.62
N MET A 91 -1.70 -5.19 2.60
CA MET A 91 -1.32 -4.92 1.21
C MET A 91 -2.50 -5.07 0.25
N VAL A 92 -2.64 -4.09 -0.63
CA VAL A 92 -3.57 -4.06 -1.76
C VAL A 92 -2.76 -4.10 -3.05
N PHE A 93 -3.06 -5.07 -3.90
CA PHE A 93 -2.32 -5.32 -5.13
C PHE A 93 -2.89 -4.55 -6.32
N GLN A 94 -2.10 -4.39 -7.35
CA GLN A 94 -2.43 -3.71 -8.60
C GLN A 94 -3.67 -4.31 -9.28
N LYS A 95 -3.71 -5.65 -9.41
CA LYS A 95 -4.90 -6.35 -9.90
C LYS A 95 -5.74 -6.78 -8.72
N PRO A 96 -7.05 -6.46 -8.71
CA PRO A 96 -7.95 -7.01 -7.72
C PRO A 96 -7.82 -8.53 -7.65
N ASN A 97 -7.67 -9.06 -6.45
CA ASN A 97 -7.46 -10.49 -6.23
C ASN A 97 -8.41 -11.05 -5.15
N PRO A 98 -9.74 -10.89 -5.32
CA PRO A 98 -10.68 -11.50 -4.40
C PRO A 98 -10.51 -13.02 -4.42
N PHE A 99 -10.63 -13.64 -3.25
CA PHE A 99 -10.69 -15.11 -3.19
C PHE A 99 -11.94 -15.63 -3.92
N PRO A 100 -11.91 -16.84 -4.50
CA PRO A 100 -13.08 -17.49 -5.12
C PRO A 100 -14.06 -17.97 -4.03
N LYS A 101 -14.54 -17.04 -3.23
CA LYS A 101 -15.42 -17.17 -2.08
C LYS A 101 -16.47 -16.07 -2.12
N SER A 102 -17.42 -16.10 -1.20
CA SER A 102 -18.41 -15.03 -1.07
C SER A 102 -17.75 -13.71 -0.66
N ILE A 103 -18.50 -12.61 -0.82
CA ILE A 103 -18.10 -11.27 -0.37
C ILE A 103 -17.78 -11.29 1.12
N PHE A 104 -18.67 -11.88 1.93
CA PHE A 104 -18.48 -12.05 3.37
C PHE A 104 -17.20 -12.82 3.70
N GLU A 105 -17.00 -13.98 3.06
CA GLU A 105 -15.85 -14.85 3.33
C GLU A 105 -14.52 -14.24 2.92
N ASN A 106 -14.49 -13.34 1.93
CA ASN A 106 -13.28 -12.60 1.58
C ASN A 106 -12.75 -11.76 2.74
N ILE A 107 -13.63 -11.17 3.52
CA ILE A 107 -13.26 -10.31 4.65
C ILE A 107 -13.05 -11.15 5.91
N ALA A 108 -14.00 -12.06 6.20
CA ALA A 108 -13.98 -12.92 7.38
C ALA A 108 -12.76 -13.85 7.43
N TYR A 109 -12.17 -14.17 6.27
CA TYR A 109 -11.02 -15.08 6.16
C TYR A 109 -9.83 -14.63 7.01
N GLY A 110 -9.43 -13.36 6.89
CA GLY A 110 -8.31 -12.81 7.66
C GLY A 110 -8.54 -12.88 9.18
N LEU A 111 -9.75 -12.60 9.62
CA LEU A 111 -10.14 -12.68 11.05
C LEU A 111 -10.02 -14.12 11.57
N ARG A 112 -10.53 -15.09 10.80
CA ARG A 112 -10.47 -16.51 11.20
C ARG A 112 -9.06 -17.08 11.23
N VAL A 113 -8.24 -16.73 10.24
CA VAL A 113 -6.81 -17.14 10.21
C VAL A 113 -6.07 -16.59 11.44
N ASN A 114 -6.46 -15.40 11.92
CA ASN A 114 -5.93 -14.83 13.16
C ASN A 114 -6.59 -15.39 14.44
N GLY A 115 -7.34 -16.51 14.35
CA GLY A 115 -7.89 -17.23 15.49
C GLY A 115 -9.21 -16.70 16.03
N ILE A 116 -9.84 -15.71 15.39
CA ILE A 116 -11.14 -15.16 15.82
C ILE A 116 -12.25 -16.15 15.43
N LYS A 117 -12.99 -16.62 16.43
CA LYS A 117 -14.07 -17.62 16.28
C LYS A 117 -15.47 -17.06 16.54
N ASP A 118 -15.55 -15.91 17.19
CA ASP A 118 -16.84 -15.27 17.50
C ASP A 118 -17.51 -14.79 16.21
N LYS A 119 -18.66 -15.41 15.91
CA LYS A 119 -19.43 -15.14 14.69
C LYS A 119 -20.05 -13.74 14.69
N ALA A 120 -20.46 -13.22 15.85
CA ALA A 120 -21.06 -11.90 15.97
C ALA A 120 -19.99 -10.82 15.71
N TYR A 121 -18.83 -10.95 16.35
CA TYR A 121 -17.69 -10.07 16.12
C TYR A 121 -17.23 -10.10 14.65
N ILE A 122 -17.13 -11.29 14.04
CA ILE A 122 -16.77 -11.40 12.62
C ILE A 122 -17.77 -10.65 11.74
N ALA A 123 -19.08 -10.80 11.99
CA ALA A 123 -20.12 -10.13 11.22
C ALA A 123 -20.01 -8.59 11.36
N GLU A 124 -19.81 -8.10 12.57
CA GLU A 124 -19.59 -6.68 12.85
C GLU A 124 -18.35 -6.12 12.11
N GLN A 125 -17.23 -6.84 12.16
CA GLN A 125 -16.00 -6.44 11.47
C GLN A 125 -16.14 -6.47 9.95
N VAL A 126 -16.90 -7.43 9.40
CA VAL A 126 -17.21 -7.47 7.96
C VAL A 126 -18.01 -6.25 7.55
N GLU A 127 -19.07 -5.91 8.29
CA GLU A 127 -19.88 -4.71 8.03
C GLU A 127 -19.05 -3.44 8.16
N LYS A 128 -18.28 -3.29 9.25
CA LYS A 128 -17.38 -2.15 9.50
C LYS A 128 -16.38 -1.98 8.35
N SER A 129 -15.75 -3.06 7.90
CA SER A 129 -14.76 -3.04 6.82
C SER A 129 -15.37 -2.66 5.47
N LEU A 130 -16.56 -3.21 5.16
CA LEU A 130 -17.30 -2.86 3.93
C LEU A 130 -17.77 -1.40 3.93
N LYS A 131 -18.21 -0.88 5.08
CA LYS A 131 -18.56 0.54 5.26
C LYS A 131 -17.31 1.41 5.10
N GLY A 132 -16.21 1.04 5.76
CA GLY A 132 -14.93 1.71 5.66
C GLY A 132 -14.35 1.74 4.25
N ALA A 133 -14.67 0.76 3.40
CA ALA A 133 -14.28 0.70 1.99
C ALA A 133 -15.34 1.30 1.04
N ALA A 134 -16.35 2.01 1.56
CA ALA A 134 -17.47 2.58 0.79
C ALA A 134 -18.14 1.57 -0.15
N LEU A 135 -18.26 0.30 0.28
CA LEU A 135 -18.83 -0.79 -0.51
C LEU A 135 -20.11 -1.37 0.07
N TRP A 136 -20.40 -1.13 1.35
CA TRP A 136 -21.51 -1.72 2.08
C TRP A 136 -22.85 -1.57 1.39
N GLU A 137 -23.22 -0.35 0.99
CA GLU A 137 -24.53 -0.08 0.37
C GLU A 137 -24.73 -0.82 -0.97
N GLU A 138 -23.63 -1.15 -1.65
CA GLU A 138 -23.68 -1.84 -2.93
C GLU A 138 -23.79 -3.37 -2.78
N VAL A 139 -23.42 -3.93 -1.60
CA VAL A 139 -23.28 -5.39 -1.44
C VAL A 139 -24.01 -5.98 -0.23
N LYS A 140 -24.61 -5.19 0.66
CA LYS A 140 -25.22 -5.66 1.91
C LYS A 140 -26.28 -6.76 1.73
N GLU A 141 -27.04 -6.72 0.63
CA GLU A 141 -28.09 -7.72 0.34
C GLU A 141 -27.56 -8.99 -0.33
N ARG A 142 -26.27 -8.99 -0.73
CA ARG A 142 -25.66 -10.07 -1.50
C ARG A 142 -24.31 -10.54 -0.95
N LEU A 143 -24.13 -10.46 0.38
CA LEU A 143 -22.89 -10.85 1.06
C LEU A 143 -22.50 -12.32 0.85
N LYS A 144 -23.47 -13.18 0.57
CA LYS A 144 -23.25 -14.62 0.30
C LYS A 144 -22.91 -14.93 -1.16
N GLU A 145 -23.05 -13.98 -2.06
CA GLU A 145 -22.69 -14.15 -3.47
C GLU A 145 -21.19 -14.17 -3.68
N SER A 146 -20.78 -14.74 -4.82
CA SER A 146 -19.37 -14.82 -5.19
C SER A 146 -18.78 -13.42 -5.39
N ALA A 147 -17.63 -13.16 -4.77
CA ALA A 147 -16.89 -11.92 -4.95
C ALA A 147 -16.37 -11.73 -6.39
N LEU A 148 -16.23 -12.82 -7.16
CA LEU A 148 -15.79 -12.76 -8.57
C LEU A 148 -16.84 -12.13 -9.48
N GLY A 149 -18.11 -12.07 -9.07
CA GLY A 149 -19.19 -11.40 -9.81
C GLY A 149 -19.23 -9.88 -9.63
N LEU A 150 -18.39 -9.30 -8.81
CA LEU A 150 -18.28 -7.86 -8.62
C LEU A 150 -17.56 -7.18 -9.79
N SER A 151 -17.88 -5.90 -10.04
CA SER A 151 -17.10 -5.07 -10.99
C SER A 151 -15.65 -4.88 -10.52
N GLY A 152 -14.73 -4.52 -11.41
CA GLY A 152 -13.32 -4.32 -11.06
C GLY A 152 -13.12 -3.33 -9.90
N GLY A 153 -13.82 -2.20 -9.92
CA GLY A 153 -13.78 -1.21 -8.84
C GLY A 153 -14.37 -1.73 -7.52
N GLN A 154 -15.43 -2.54 -7.58
CA GLN A 154 -16.00 -3.18 -6.40
C GLN A 154 -15.04 -4.25 -5.85
N GLN A 155 -14.41 -5.05 -6.71
CA GLN A 155 -13.41 -6.03 -6.30
C GLN A 155 -12.21 -5.36 -5.63
N GLN A 156 -11.73 -4.23 -6.14
CA GLN A 156 -10.64 -3.48 -5.54
C GLN A 156 -11.02 -2.95 -4.16
N ARG A 157 -12.21 -2.34 -4.01
CA ARG A 157 -12.71 -1.90 -2.70
C ARG A 157 -12.92 -3.07 -1.74
N LEU A 158 -13.32 -4.24 -2.23
CA LEU A 158 -13.39 -5.47 -1.42
C LEU A 158 -12.00 -5.90 -0.94
N CYS A 159 -10.96 -5.82 -1.79
CA CYS A 159 -9.58 -6.11 -1.39
C CYS A 159 -9.07 -5.11 -0.35
N ILE A 160 -9.45 -3.83 -0.44
CA ILE A 160 -9.16 -2.82 0.59
C ILE A 160 -9.88 -3.18 1.89
N ALA A 161 -11.21 -3.49 1.84
CA ALA A 161 -11.97 -3.91 3.01
C ALA A 161 -11.35 -5.15 3.69
N ARG A 162 -10.90 -6.13 2.89
CA ARG A 162 -10.21 -7.32 3.39
C ARG A 162 -8.91 -6.98 4.11
N ALA A 163 -8.12 -6.06 3.57
CA ALA A 163 -6.88 -5.62 4.21
C ALA A 163 -7.14 -4.89 5.53
N MET A 164 -8.22 -4.09 5.61
CA MET A 164 -8.61 -3.33 6.80
C MET A 164 -9.22 -4.19 7.91
N ALA A 165 -9.81 -5.35 7.59
CA ALA A 165 -10.57 -6.16 8.53
C ALA A 165 -9.75 -6.64 9.74
N VAL A 166 -8.45 -6.79 9.58
CA VAL A 166 -7.52 -7.18 10.64
C VAL A 166 -6.94 -5.98 11.41
N GLU A 167 -7.46 -4.78 11.14
CA GLU A 167 -7.09 -3.50 11.75
C GLU A 167 -5.56 -3.26 11.70
N PRO A 168 -4.97 -3.17 10.50
CA PRO A 168 -3.54 -2.92 10.36
C PRO A 168 -3.19 -1.48 10.78
N ASP A 169 -1.92 -1.22 11.05
CA ASP A 169 -1.39 0.13 11.26
C ASP A 169 -1.06 0.83 9.94
N VAL A 170 -0.69 0.04 8.93
CA VAL A 170 -0.19 0.50 7.64
C VAL A 170 -0.92 -0.20 6.50
N LEU A 171 -1.27 0.56 5.46
CA LEU A 171 -1.81 0.06 4.20
C LEU A 171 -0.84 0.34 3.06
N LEU A 172 -0.32 -0.70 2.47
CA LEU A 172 0.47 -0.64 1.25
C LEU A 172 -0.44 -0.81 0.03
N MET A 173 -0.33 0.07 -0.95
CA MET A 173 -1.16 0.04 -2.15
C MET A 173 -0.26 0.06 -3.40
N ASP A 174 -0.19 -1.06 -4.12
CA ASP A 174 0.60 -1.18 -5.34
C ASP A 174 -0.30 -0.88 -6.55
N GLU A 175 -0.22 0.34 -7.10
CA GLU A 175 -1.00 0.83 -8.24
C GLU A 175 -2.51 0.53 -8.17
N PRO A 176 -3.22 0.90 -7.09
CA PRO A 176 -4.57 0.40 -6.80
C PRO A 176 -5.65 0.81 -7.82
N CYS A 177 -5.36 1.77 -8.70
CA CYS A 177 -6.31 2.30 -9.68
C CYS A 177 -5.94 2.01 -11.14
N SER A 178 -4.81 1.33 -11.41
CA SER A 178 -4.27 1.18 -12.78
C SER A 178 -5.19 0.42 -13.76
N ALA A 179 -6.07 -0.44 -13.26
CA ALA A 179 -6.98 -1.25 -14.05
C ALA A 179 -8.45 -0.78 -13.93
N LEU A 180 -8.70 0.42 -13.42
CA LEU A 180 -10.03 0.93 -13.12
C LEU A 180 -10.43 2.07 -14.07
N ASP A 181 -11.74 2.19 -14.29
CA ASP A 181 -12.32 3.34 -14.97
C ASP A 181 -12.22 4.63 -14.12
N PRO A 182 -12.42 5.82 -14.72
CA PRO A 182 -12.28 7.09 -13.98
C PRO A 182 -13.21 7.22 -12.78
N ILE A 183 -14.44 6.69 -12.83
CA ILE A 183 -15.42 6.77 -11.74
C ILE A 183 -14.97 5.89 -10.57
N ALA A 184 -14.53 4.67 -10.86
CA ALA A 184 -13.99 3.76 -9.85
C ALA A 184 -12.69 4.32 -9.25
N THR A 185 -11.83 4.94 -10.05
CA THR A 185 -10.60 5.61 -9.60
C THR A 185 -10.92 6.73 -8.61
N GLN A 186 -11.88 7.62 -8.95
CA GLN A 186 -12.28 8.69 -8.04
C GLN A 186 -12.77 8.16 -6.69
N LYS A 187 -13.59 7.10 -6.69
CA LYS A 187 -14.05 6.46 -5.44
C LYS A 187 -12.89 5.95 -4.58
N ILE A 188 -11.84 5.38 -5.20
CA ILE A 188 -10.66 4.92 -4.46
C ILE A 188 -9.85 6.11 -3.92
N GLU A 189 -9.72 7.22 -4.66
CA GLU A 189 -9.03 8.42 -4.20
C GLU A 189 -9.75 9.06 -3.00
N GLU A 190 -11.08 9.19 -3.07
CA GLU A 190 -11.90 9.65 -1.95
C GLU A 190 -11.76 8.74 -0.73
N LEU A 191 -11.71 7.43 -0.96
CA LEU A 191 -11.51 6.44 0.09
C LEU A 191 -10.12 6.60 0.74
N ILE A 192 -9.04 6.82 -0.01
CA ILE A 192 -7.70 7.06 0.53
C ILE A 192 -7.70 8.28 1.47
N HIS A 193 -8.36 9.37 1.09
CA HIS A 193 -8.50 10.56 1.96
C HIS A 193 -9.24 10.28 3.28
N GLN A 194 -10.19 9.36 3.27
CA GLN A 194 -10.87 8.95 4.51
C GLN A 194 -9.98 8.04 5.35
N LEU A 195 -9.31 7.08 4.73
CA LEU A 195 -8.48 6.08 5.38
C LEU A 195 -7.24 6.66 6.06
N LYS A 196 -6.63 7.72 5.51
CA LYS A 196 -5.44 8.34 6.11
C LYS A 196 -5.68 8.89 7.52
N LYS A 197 -6.93 9.13 7.92
CA LYS A 197 -7.25 9.54 9.29
C LYS A 197 -6.94 8.47 10.34
N THR A 198 -6.87 7.21 9.90
CA THR A 198 -6.69 6.04 10.77
C THR A 198 -5.44 5.25 10.43
N TYR A 199 -5.08 5.19 9.14
CA TYR A 199 -4.00 4.36 8.63
C TYR A 199 -2.85 5.20 8.06
N THR A 200 -1.63 4.72 8.23
CA THR A 200 -0.49 5.20 7.44
C THR A 200 -0.54 4.53 6.07
N ILE A 201 -0.51 5.29 4.98
CA ILE A 201 -0.70 4.76 3.63
C ILE A 201 0.56 5.00 2.79
N ILE A 202 1.08 3.94 2.16
CA ILE A 202 2.12 4.05 1.16
C ILE A 202 1.54 3.55 -0.16
N ILE A 203 1.51 4.42 -1.17
CA ILE A 203 0.93 4.12 -2.48
C ILE A 203 1.99 4.20 -3.57
N VAL A 204 2.10 3.15 -4.38
CA VAL A 204 2.82 3.20 -5.65
C VAL A 204 1.85 3.61 -6.73
N THR A 205 2.21 4.58 -7.55
CA THR A 205 1.44 4.95 -8.73
C THR A 205 2.35 5.50 -9.84
N HIS A 206 2.00 5.22 -11.07
CA HIS A 206 2.59 5.85 -12.25
C HIS A 206 1.76 7.05 -12.74
N ASN A 207 0.60 7.32 -12.14
CA ASN A 207 -0.24 8.46 -12.45
C ASN A 207 0.11 9.64 -11.52
N MET A 208 0.79 10.64 -12.07
CA MET A 208 1.23 11.83 -11.34
C MET A 208 0.07 12.65 -10.81
N GLN A 209 -1.03 12.74 -11.57
CA GLN A 209 -2.22 13.47 -11.13
C GLN A 209 -2.87 12.78 -9.92
N GLN A 210 -2.87 11.45 -9.89
CA GLN A 210 -3.32 10.70 -8.72
C GLN A 210 -2.42 10.97 -7.51
N ALA A 211 -1.09 10.85 -7.68
CA ALA A 211 -0.15 11.16 -6.59
C ALA A 211 -0.40 12.57 -6.03
N ALA A 212 -0.51 13.57 -6.91
CA ALA A 212 -0.77 14.96 -6.51
C ALA A 212 -2.08 15.14 -5.73
N ARG A 213 -3.13 14.35 -6.05
CA ARG A 213 -4.42 14.48 -5.36
C ARG A 213 -4.46 13.77 -4.01
N VAL A 214 -3.81 12.61 -3.88
CA VAL A 214 -4.04 11.72 -2.71
C VAL A 214 -2.94 11.77 -1.66
N SER A 215 -1.71 12.19 -2.01
CA SER A 215 -0.59 12.09 -1.08
C SER A 215 -0.25 13.40 -0.38
N ASP A 216 0.29 13.27 0.83
CA ASP A 216 0.87 14.36 1.62
C ASP A 216 2.35 14.53 1.28
N VAL A 217 3.03 13.41 1.03
CA VAL A 217 4.45 13.33 0.69
C VAL A 217 4.60 12.52 -0.59
N THR A 218 5.48 12.95 -1.48
CA THR A 218 5.80 12.23 -2.71
C THR A 218 7.31 11.97 -2.79
N ALA A 219 7.68 10.76 -3.21
CA ALA A 219 9.04 10.33 -3.42
C ALA A 219 9.23 9.86 -4.87
N PHE A 220 10.17 10.46 -5.58
CA PHE A 220 10.52 10.12 -6.94
C PHE A 220 11.67 9.12 -6.99
N PHE A 221 11.45 8.01 -7.67
CA PHE A 221 12.41 6.91 -7.85
C PHE A 221 12.87 6.80 -9.29
N TYR A 222 14.16 6.54 -9.48
CA TYR A 222 14.74 6.25 -10.77
C TYR A 222 15.89 5.24 -10.64
N LEU A 223 15.86 4.17 -11.44
CA LEU A 223 16.88 3.10 -11.46
C LEU A 223 17.29 2.62 -10.06
N GLY A 224 16.32 2.29 -9.22
CA GLY A 224 16.54 1.76 -7.87
C GLY A 224 16.98 2.79 -6.83
N LYS A 225 17.02 4.06 -7.15
CA LYS A 225 17.46 5.14 -6.26
C LYS A 225 16.31 6.08 -5.90
N LEU A 226 16.31 6.59 -4.69
CA LEU A 226 15.51 7.74 -4.28
C LEU A 226 16.16 9.01 -4.82
N ILE A 227 15.50 9.71 -5.74
CA ILE A 227 16.03 10.92 -6.37
C ILE A 227 15.64 12.15 -5.57
N GLU A 228 14.36 12.26 -5.20
CA GLU A 228 13.84 13.37 -4.42
C GLU A 228 12.62 12.94 -3.61
N MET A 229 12.48 13.50 -2.40
CA MET A 229 11.31 13.32 -1.55
C MET A 229 10.95 14.64 -0.89
N GLY A 230 9.66 14.95 -0.81
CA GLY A 230 9.18 16.18 -0.19
C GLY A 230 7.65 16.21 -0.07
N GLU A 231 7.15 17.31 0.50
CA GLU A 231 5.72 17.61 0.48
C GLU A 231 5.21 17.59 -0.97
N THR A 232 4.08 16.96 -1.20
CA THR A 232 3.55 16.71 -2.55
C THR A 232 3.39 17.99 -3.35
N ASP A 233 2.76 19.01 -2.79
CA ASP A 233 2.56 20.29 -3.47
C ASP A 233 3.88 20.96 -3.86
N THR A 234 4.87 20.90 -2.99
CA THR A 234 6.21 21.45 -3.24
C THR A 234 6.93 20.68 -4.34
N LEU A 235 6.91 19.34 -4.29
CA LEU A 235 7.60 18.50 -5.26
C LEU A 235 7.01 18.64 -6.67
N PHE A 236 5.66 18.79 -6.78
CA PHE A 236 5.01 18.96 -8.08
C PHE A 236 5.09 20.38 -8.66
N THR A 237 5.28 21.40 -7.82
CA THR A 237 5.33 22.80 -8.27
C THR A 237 6.73 23.40 -8.33
N ARG A 238 7.63 22.96 -7.46
CA ARG A 238 9.00 23.49 -7.30
C ARG A 238 9.98 22.38 -6.92
N PRO A 239 10.17 21.35 -7.78
CA PRO A 239 11.14 20.30 -7.51
C PRO A 239 12.55 20.91 -7.43
N LYS A 240 13.38 20.33 -6.57
CA LYS A 240 14.76 20.77 -6.36
C LYS A 240 15.74 20.09 -7.32
N VAL A 241 15.36 18.92 -7.84
CA VAL A 241 16.19 18.09 -8.72
C VAL A 241 15.66 18.19 -10.14
N GLN A 242 16.52 18.57 -11.10
CA GLN A 242 16.14 18.69 -12.50
C GLN A 242 15.51 17.41 -13.06
N GLN A 243 16.01 16.26 -12.67
CA GLN A 243 15.47 14.96 -13.10
C GLN A 243 14.02 14.74 -12.63
N THR A 244 13.65 15.25 -11.46
CA THR A 244 12.27 15.24 -10.96
C THR A 244 11.38 16.16 -11.80
N GLU A 245 11.87 17.36 -12.13
CA GLU A 245 11.16 18.32 -13.00
C GLU A 245 10.88 17.72 -14.38
N ASP A 246 11.92 17.13 -14.99
CA ASP A 246 11.82 16.51 -16.30
C ASP A 246 10.78 15.36 -16.29
N TYR A 247 10.77 14.55 -15.23
CA TYR A 247 9.80 13.46 -15.08
C TYR A 247 8.37 13.99 -14.95
N ILE A 248 8.13 14.97 -14.07
CA ILE A 248 6.79 15.54 -13.81
C ILE A 248 6.26 16.27 -15.04
N THR A 249 7.12 16.95 -15.79
CA THR A 249 6.71 17.71 -17.00
C THR A 249 6.62 16.85 -18.26
N GLY A 250 6.91 15.54 -18.18
CA GLY A 250 6.88 14.64 -19.34
C GLY A 250 8.05 14.81 -20.31
N ARG A 251 9.11 15.49 -19.91
CA ARG A 251 10.36 15.68 -20.69
C ARG A 251 11.39 14.58 -20.42
N PHE A 252 10.98 13.55 -19.72
CA PHE A 252 11.84 12.45 -19.30
C PHE A 252 11.88 11.40 -20.42
N GLY A 253 13.04 11.26 -21.08
CA GLY A 253 13.26 10.32 -22.19
C GLY A 253 14.70 10.32 -22.63
#